data_ad8ab61a254517ca5f8d0e3752a392d9
#
_entry.id   ad8ab61a254517ca5f8d0e3752a392d9
#
_cell.length_a   1.000
_cell.length_b   1.000
_cell.length_c   1.000
_cell.angle_alpha   90.00
_cell.angle_beta   90.00
_cell.angle_gamma   90.00
#
_symmetry.space_group_name_H-M   'P 1'
#
loop_
_entity.id
_entity.type
_entity.pdbx_description
1 polymer ?
#
loop_
_entity_poly.entity_id
_entity_poly.type
_entity_poly.pdbx_seq_one_letter_code
_entity_poly.pdbx_strand_id
1 'polypeptide(L)'
;MTPPEITAETRLKTYLESYQEAGEPLDGWAIVEGHSAAEKPVSFIAITGTNAGGALASAGIYEAEVKILVVSQGDDIPLAAHTAAVEAVRGILAGARIASILAAINDAAWACSGLAYEGAIEARDETTNKHGTELSYRGWFANL
;
A
#
# COMPACT_ATOMS: atom_id res chain seq x y z
N MET A 1 -10.78 -3.41 19.33
CA MET A 1 -10.34 -2.32 18.44
C MET A 1 -9.34 -2.86 17.41
N THR A 2 -9.52 -2.53 16.16
CA THR A 2 -8.58 -2.90 15.10
C THR A 2 -7.27 -2.14 15.29
N PRO A 3 -6.10 -2.81 15.24
CA PRO A 3 -4.81 -2.11 15.32
C PRO A 3 -4.61 -1.10 14.18
N PRO A 4 -3.84 -0.02 14.39
CA PRO A 4 -3.68 1.02 13.38
C PRO A 4 -3.02 0.53 12.08
N GLU A 5 -2.11 -0.43 12.15
CA GLU A 5 -1.47 -1.02 10.97
C GLU A 5 -2.48 -1.77 10.09
N ILE A 6 -3.45 -2.44 10.68
CA ILE A 6 -4.51 -3.15 9.94
C ILE A 6 -5.53 -2.16 9.39
N THR A 7 -5.86 -1.12 10.15
CA THR A 7 -6.71 -0.03 9.65
C THR A 7 -6.06 0.63 8.43
N ALA A 8 -4.76 0.92 8.49
CA ALA A 8 -4.02 1.50 7.37
C ALA A 8 -4.05 0.58 6.15
N GLU A 9 -3.84 -0.71 6.34
CA GLU A 9 -3.88 -1.71 5.25
C GLU A 9 -5.24 -1.70 4.56
N THR A 10 -6.32 -1.85 5.31
CA THR A 10 -7.68 -1.90 4.79
C THR A 10 -8.07 -0.60 4.10
N ARG A 11 -7.76 0.53 4.71
CA ARG A 11 -8.14 1.85 4.19
C ARG A 11 -7.34 2.22 2.94
N LEU A 12 -6.05 1.93 2.90
CA LEU A 12 -5.23 2.16 1.70
C LEU A 12 -5.65 1.26 0.56
N LYS A 13 -6.02 0.02 0.84
CA LYS A 13 -6.60 -0.86 -0.19
C LYS A 13 -7.82 -0.21 -0.82
N THR A 14 -8.77 0.25 -0.02
CA THR A 14 -9.97 0.92 -0.51
C THR A 14 -9.63 2.18 -1.31
N TYR A 15 -8.66 2.96 -0.85
CA TYR A 15 -8.22 4.16 -1.54
C TYR A 15 -7.62 3.84 -2.92
N LEU A 16 -6.73 2.84 -3.00
CA LEU A 16 -6.14 2.43 -4.28
C LEU A 16 -7.18 1.79 -5.21
N GLU A 17 -8.17 1.10 -4.68
CA GLU A 17 -9.26 0.54 -5.47
C GLU A 17 -10.08 1.60 -6.20
N SER A 18 -10.12 2.83 -5.71
CA SER A 18 -10.78 3.93 -6.40
C SER A 18 -10.10 4.30 -7.73
N TYR A 19 -8.88 3.81 -7.97
CA TYR A 19 -8.12 4.02 -9.20
C TYR A 19 -8.10 2.78 -10.11
N GLN A 20 -8.95 1.78 -9.85
CA GLN A 20 -9.04 0.55 -10.66
C GLN A 20 -10.04 0.64 -11.82
N GLU A 21 -10.85 1.67 -11.89
CA GLU A 21 -11.87 1.81 -12.92
C GLU A 21 -11.25 1.92 -14.32
N ALA A 22 -12.05 1.64 -15.35
CA ALA A 22 -11.60 1.68 -16.74
C ALA A 22 -11.00 3.06 -17.09
N GLY A 23 -9.78 3.05 -17.61
CA GLY A 23 -9.03 4.25 -17.95
C GLY A 23 -8.26 4.88 -16.80
N GLU A 24 -8.43 4.39 -15.57
CA GLU A 24 -7.68 4.86 -14.41
C GLU A 24 -6.29 4.18 -14.32
N PRO A 25 -5.33 4.77 -13.56
CA PRO A 25 -3.94 4.27 -13.53
C PRO A 25 -3.75 2.82 -13.08
N LEU A 26 -4.66 2.28 -12.27
CA LEU A 26 -4.57 0.91 -11.77
C LEU A 26 -5.62 -0.02 -12.41
N ASP A 27 -6.17 0.38 -13.55
CA ASP A 27 -7.08 -0.45 -14.33
C ASP A 27 -6.42 -1.81 -14.64
N GLY A 28 -7.16 -2.88 -14.41
CA GLY A 28 -6.71 -4.25 -14.66
C GLY A 28 -5.85 -4.88 -13.56
N TRP A 29 -5.47 -4.13 -12.53
CA TRP A 29 -4.71 -4.67 -11.40
C TRP A 29 -5.63 -5.19 -10.30
N ALA A 30 -5.33 -6.39 -9.77
CA ALA A 30 -5.94 -6.88 -8.54
C ALA A 30 -5.26 -6.22 -7.34
N ILE A 31 -6.03 -5.69 -6.41
CA ILE A 31 -5.51 -5.09 -5.18
C ILE A 31 -5.98 -5.94 -4.01
N VAL A 32 -5.04 -6.40 -3.18
CA VAL A 32 -5.31 -7.35 -2.10
C VAL A 32 -4.69 -6.87 -0.79
N GLU A 33 -5.22 -7.33 0.32
CA GLU A 33 -4.61 -7.13 1.64
C GLU A 33 -3.54 -8.19 1.88
N GLY A 34 -2.36 -7.77 2.32
CA GLY A 34 -1.24 -8.68 2.56
C GLY A 34 -1.50 -9.68 3.67
N HIS A 35 -2.29 -9.31 4.68
CA HIS A 35 -2.69 -10.19 5.78
C HIS A 35 -3.89 -11.09 5.46
N SER A 36 -4.50 -10.93 4.29
CA SER A 36 -5.60 -11.79 3.88
C SER A 36 -5.12 -13.23 3.65
N ALA A 37 -5.89 -14.21 4.13
CA ALA A 37 -5.66 -15.62 3.87
C ALA A 37 -6.12 -16.06 2.48
N ALA A 38 -6.79 -15.18 1.72
CA ALA A 38 -7.25 -15.49 0.38
C ALA A 38 -6.09 -15.73 -0.57
N GLU A 39 -6.26 -16.66 -1.52
CA GLU A 39 -5.28 -16.91 -2.56
C GLU A 39 -5.09 -15.65 -3.43
N LYS A 40 -3.84 -15.30 -3.69
CA LYS A 40 -3.51 -14.13 -4.49
C LYS A 40 -3.44 -14.50 -5.98
N PRO A 41 -3.88 -13.60 -6.88
CA PRO A 41 -3.66 -13.76 -8.31
C PRO A 41 -2.18 -13.85 -8.67
N VAL A 42 -1.88 -14.20 -9.92
CA VAL A 42 -0.50 -14.28 -10.43
C VAL A 42 0.16 -12.89 -10.43
N SER A 43 -0.60 -11.87 -10.82
CA SER A 43 -0.16 -10.46 -10.78
C SER A 43 -1.10 -9.68 -9.87
N PHE A 44 -0.54 -8.91 -8.94
CA PHE A 44 -1.33 -8.22 -7.92
C PHE A 44 -0.57 -7.06 -7.28
N ILE A 45 -1.30 -6.20 -6.61
CA ILE A 45 -0.78 -5.19 -5.70
C ILE A 45 -1.26 -5.58 -4.30
N ALA A 46 -0.32 -5.87 -3.39
CA ALA A 46 -0.64 -6.22 -2.01
C ALA A 46 -0.24 -5.08 -1.07
N ILE A 47 -1.13 -4.76 -0.15
CA ILE A 47 -0.87 -3.75 0.88
C ILE A 47 -0.76 -4.47 2.21
N THR A 48 0.36 -4.32 2.90
CA THR A 48 0.63 -4.95 4.18
C THR A 48 1.00 -3.90 5.22
N GLY A 49 0.19 -3.78 6.26
CA GLY A 49 0.50 -2.94 7.40
C GLY A 49 1.14 -3.75 8.52
N THR A 50 2.22 -3.24 9.10
CA THR A 50 2.89 -3.86 10.25
C THR A 50 3.17 -2.81 11.32
N ASN A 51 3.16 -3.24 12.57
CA ASN A 51 3.51 -2.36 13.68
C ASN A 51 5.02 -2.03 13.60
N ALA A 52 5.35 -0.75 13.51
CA ALA A 52 6.74 -0.28 13.46
C ALA A 52 7.27 0.19 14.81
N GLY A 53 6.46 0.02 15.86
CA GLY A 53 6.80 0.42 17.21
C GLY A 53 5.86 1.47 17.77
N GLY A 54 5.99 1.72 19.04
CA GLY A 54 5.13 2.65 19.76
C GLY A 54 5.96 3.56 20.64
N ALA A 55 6.86 4.37 20.04
CA ALA A 55 7.72 5.26 20.80
C ALA A 55 6.93 6.17 21.76
N LEU A 56 5.69 6.50 21.42
CA LEU A 56 4.77 7.30 22.22
C LEU A 56 3.46 6.52 22.50
N ALA A 57 3.53 5.20 22.62
CA ALA A 57 2.36 4.36 22.83
C ALA A 57 1.58 4.71 24.12
N SER A 58 2.29 5.13 25.18
CA SER A 58 1.66 5.58 26.41
C SER A 58 0.83 6.84 26.23
N ALA A 59 1.10 7.63 25.18
CA ALA A 59 0.32 8.80 24.81
C ALA A 59 -0.72 8.49 23.71
N GLY A 60 -0.87 7.20 23.33
CA GLY A 60 -1.80 6.78 22.28
C GLY A 60 -1.31 7.07 20.87
N ILE A 61 0.00 7.21 20.68
CA ILE A 61 0.62 7.49 19.38
C ILE A 61 1.44 6.27 18.96
N TYR A 62 1.18 5.76 17.76
CA TYR A 62 1.78 4.54 17.22
C TYR A 62 2.34 4.79 15.83
N GLU A 63 3.40 4.07 15.49
CA GLU A 63 3.93 4.02 14.14
C GLU A 63 3.48 2.74 13.45
N ALA A 64 3.14 2.84 12.19
CA ALA A 64 2.88 1.70 11.33
C ALA A 64 3.73 1.80 10.08
N GLU A 65 4.31 0.67 9.67
CA GLU A 65 4.96 0.55 8.37
C GLU A 65 3.95 -0.05 7.40
N VAL A 66 3.79 0.58 6.25
CA VAL A 66 2.93 0.08 5.19
C VAL A 66 3.80 -0.24 3.99
N LYS A 67 3.75 -1.50 3.56
CA LYS A 67 4.45 -1.96 2.37
C LYS A 67 3.46 -2.23 1.27
N ILE A 68 3.74 -1.70 0.09
CA ILE A 68 2.93 -1.93 -1.10
C ILE A 68 3.78 -2.71 -2.07
N LEU A 69 3.42 -3.98 -2.28
CA LEU A 69 4.14 -4.90 -3.13
C LEU A 69 3.40 -5.04 -4.46
N VAL A 70 4.04 -4.60 -5.54
CA VAL A 70 3.55 -4.78 -6.90
C VAL A 70 4.25 -6.00 -7.48
N VAL A 71 3.48 -7.04 -7.79
CA VAL A 71 3.98 -8.28 -8.38
C VAL A 71 3.36 -8.50 -9.74
N SER A 72 4.16 -8.76 -10.74
CA SER A 72 3.69 -9.09 -12.09
C SER A 72 4.41 -10.30 -12.63
N GLN A 73 3.66 -11.15 -13.36
CA GLN A 73 4.19 -12.24 -14.17
C GLN A 73 4.32 -11.71 -15.60
N GLY A 74 5.49 -11.85 -16.22
CA GLY A 74 5.76 -11.27 -17.53
C GLY A 74 4.86 -11.78 -18.66
N ASP A 75 4.32 -13.00 -18.53
CA ASP A 75 3.36 -13.55 -19.50
C ASP A 75 1.96 -12.96 -19.33
N ASP A 76 1.64 -12.40 -18.16
CA ASP A 76 0.36 -11.81 -17.83
C ASP A 76 0.41 -10.28 -17.97
N ILE A 77 1.42 -9.66 -17.36
CA ILE A 77 1.62 -8.20 -17.38
C ILE A 77 3.05 -7.88 -17.81
N PRO A 78 3.25 -7.18 -18.92
CA PRO A 78 4.59 -6.82 -19.38
C PRO A 78 5.29 -5.85 -18.41
N LEU A 79 6.62 -5.83 -18.46
CA LEU A 79 7.43 -4.98 -17.58
C LEU A 79 7.05 -3.50 -17.66
N ALA A 80 6.72 -3.00 -18.85
CA ALA A 80 6.31 -1.61 -19.02
C ALA A 80 5.05 -1.29 -18.20
N ALA A 81 4.08 -2.21 -18.16
CA ALA A 81 2.85 -2.05 -17.37
C ALA A 81 3.14 -2.18 -15.86
N HIS A 82 4.08 -3.06 -15.48
CA HIS A 82 4.55 -3.15 -14.10
C HIS A 82 5.15 -1.83 -13.63
N THR A 83 6.06 -1.27 -14.41
CA THR A 83 6.71 0.01 -14.10
C THR A 83 5.69 1.14 -14.02
N ALA A 84 4.72 1.17 -14.94
CA ALA A 84 3.66 2.16 -14.94
C ALA A 84 2.79 2.07 -13.68
N ALA A 85 2.49 0.85 -13.20
CA ALA A 85 1.72 0.63 -11.97
C ALA A 85 2.49 1.11 -10.74
N VAL A 86 3.79 0.84 -10.66
CA VAL A 86 4.66 1.32 -9.56
C VAL A 86 4.66 2.85 -9.52
N GLU A 87 4.86 3.50 -10.67
CA GLU A 87 4.83 4.97 -10.78
C GLU A 87 3.44 5.54 -10.43
N ALA A 88 2.37 4.84 -10.83
CA ALA A 88 1.00 5.24 -10.49
C ALA A 88 0.76 5.20 -8.98
N VAL A 89 1.17 4.12 -8.29
CA VAL A 89 1.04 4.02 -6.83
C VAL A 89 1.83 5.14 -6.14
N ARG A 90 3.06 5.37 -6.57
CA ARG A 90 3.88 6.47 -6.01
C ARG A 90 3.23 7.83 -6.22
N GLY A 91 2.65 8.06 -7.39
CA GLY A 91 1.95 9.31 -7.70
C GLY A 91 0.66 9.50 -6.88
N ILE A 92 -0.11 8.44 -6.70
CA ILE A 92 -1.34 8.44 -5.89
C ILE A 92 -1.01 8.74 -4.42
N LEU A 93 0.08 8.18 -3.90
CA LEU A 93 0.51 8.36 -2.51
C LEU A 93 1.55 9.47 -2.34
N ALA A 94 1.70 10.35 -3.31
CA ALA A 94 2.66 11.46 -3.25
C ALA A 94 2.25 12.51 -2.21
N GLY A 95 3.25 13.18 -1.62
CA GLY A 95 3.04 14.20 -0.61
C GLY A 95 2.13 15.37 -1.04
N ALA A 96 2.05 15.65 -2.34
CA ALA A 96 1.14 16.66 -2.89
C ALA A 96 -0.35 16.30 -2.68
N ARG A 97 -0.66 15.02 -2.44
CA ARG A 97 -2.02 14.51 -2.21
C ARG A 97 -2.27 14.14 -0.74
N ILE A 98 -1.42 14.59 0.17
CA ILE A 98 -1.43 14.14 1.56
C ILE A 98 -2.79 14.35 2.25
N ALA A 99 -3.46 15.47 2.00
CA ALA A 99 -4.77 15.72 2.60
C ALA A 99 -5.81 14.66 2.21
N SER A 100 -5.85 14.27 0.94
CA SER A 100 -6.76 13.22 0.45
C SER A 100 -6.38 11.84 1.00
N ILE A 101 -5.08 11.56 1.08
CA ILE A 101 -4.55 10.30 1.60
C ILE A 101 -4.92 10.15 3.08
N LEU A 102 -4.68 11.18 3.89
CA LEU A 102 -5.00 11.15 5.32
C LEU A 102 -6.51 11.02 5.55
N ALA A 103 -7.32 11.73 4.79
CA ALA A 103 -8.77 11.60 4.87
C ALA A 103 -9.25 10.17 4.54
N ALA A 104 -8.57 9.50 3.61
CA ALA A 104 -8.89 8.12 3.24
C ALA A 104 -8.48 7.11 4.32
N ILE A 105 -7.36 7.34 5.02
CA ILE A 105 -6.83 6.42 6.05
C ILE A 105 -7.55 6.58 7.40
N ASN A 106 -7.97 7.79 7.75
CA ASN A 106 -8.60 8.06 9.03
C ASN A 106 -9.93 7.31 9.20
N ASP A 107 -10.19 6.86 10.41
CA ASP A 107 -11.48 6.29 10.78
C ASP A 107 -11.92 6.80 12.16
N ALA A 108 -12.97 6.19 12.74
CA ALA A 108 -13.50 6.60 14.02
C ALA A 108 -12.54 6.33 15.20
N ALA A 109 -11.61 5.40 15.05
CA ALA A 109 -10.70 4.98 16.11
C ALA A 109 -9.31 5.60 15.98
N TRP A 110 -8.86 5.88 14.75
CA TRP A 110 -7.50 6.31 14.47
C TRP A 110 -7.44 7.53 13.57
N ALA A 111 -6.62 8.49 13.95
CA ALA A 111 -6.23 9.62 13.11
C ALA A 111 -4.78 9.44 12.65
N CYS A 112 -4.58 9.36 11.34
CA CYS A 112 -3.25 9.36 10.75
C CYS A 112 -2.79 10.81 10.58
N SER A 113 -1.63 11.14 11.12
CA SER A 113 -1.07 12.50 11.06
C SER A 113 -0.04 12.67 9.93
N GLY A 114 0.39 11.58 9.32
CA GLY A 114 1.35 11.64 8.22
C GLY A 114 1.61 10.26 7.63
N LEU A 115 2.00 10.26 6.36
CA LEU A 115 2.45 9.06 5.65
C LEU A 115 3.68 9.46 4.83
N ALA A 116 4.84 8.88 5.16
CA ALA A 116 6.10 9.21 4.53
C ALA A 116 6.63 8.04 3.70
N TYR A 117 7.06 8.32 2.47
CA TYR A 117 7.74 7.35 1.63
C TYR A 117 9.16 7.11 2.15
N GLU A 118 9.54 5.84 2.30
CA GLU A 118 10.85 5.46 2.83
C GLU A 118 11.77 4.78 1.82
N GLY A 119 11.26 4.35 0.70
CA GLY A 119 12.07 3.75 -0.34
C GLY A 119 11.40 2.60 -1.07
N ALA A 120 12.12 2.03 -2.03
CA ALA A 120 11.67 0.91 -2.85
C ALA A 120 12.76 -0.15 -2.94
N ILE A 121 12.32 -1.41 -2.99
CA ILE A 121 13.17 -2.57 -3.27
C ILE A 121 12.60 -3.28 -4.48
N GLU A 122 13.45 -3.55 -5.46
CA GLU A 122 13.08 -4.28 -6.66
C GLU A 122 13.69 -5.68 -6.64
N ALA A 123 12.93 -6.67 -7.08
CA ALA A 123 13.37 -8.04 -7.24
C ALA A 123 12.84 -8.60 -8.55
N ARG A 124 13.65 -9.43 -9.20
CA ARG A 124 13.27 -10.11 -10.42
C ARG A 124 13.67 -11.58 -10.34
N ASP A 125 12.74 -12.46 -10.66
CA ASP A 125 13.01 -13.89 -10.86
C ASP A 125 13.02 -14.16 -12.37
N GLU A 126 14.21 -14.34 -12.94
CA GLU A 126 14.38 -14.57 -14.36
C GLU A 126 13.84 -15.93 -14.81
N THR A 127 13.87 -16.93 -13.92
CA THR A 127 13.37 -18.28 -14.23
C THR A 127 11.87 -18.27 -14.46
N THR A 128 11.12 -17.56 -13.63
CA THR A 128 9.65 -17.46 -13.72
C THR A 128 9.19 -16.18 -14.43
N ASN A 129 10.12 -15.30 -14.81
CA ASN A 129 9.84 -13.98 -15.38
C ASN A 129 8.88 -13.14 -14.50
N LYS A 130 9.06 -13.23 -13.18
CA LYS A 130 8.33 -12.41 -12.21
C LYS A 130 9.11 -11.16 -11.85
N HIS A 131 8.40 -10.06 -11.69
CA HIS A 131 8.92 -8.80 -11.20
C HIS A 131 8.20 -8.43 -9.93
N GLY A 132 8.93 -7.99 -8.92
CA GLY A 132 8.38 -7.48 -7.68
C GLY A 132 8.98 -6.14 -7.34
N THR A 133 8.16 -5.18 -6.94
CA THR A 133 8.61 -3.89 -6.43
C THR A 133 7.87 -3.63 -5.13
N GLU A 134 8.62 -3.48 -4.04
CA GLU A 134 8.08 -3.18 -2.72
C GLU A 134 8.33 -1.72 -2.40
N LEU A 135 7.25 -0.97 -2.21
CA LEU A 135 7.28 0.42 -1.78
C LEU A 135 7.02 0.47 -0.27
N SER A 136 7.88 1.15 0.47
CA SER A 136 7.75 1.27 1.93
C SER A 136 7.33 2.67 2.32
N TYR A 137 6.32 2.74 3.18
CA TYR A 137 5.80 3.97 3.77
C TYR A 137 5.72 3.83 5.28
N ARG A 138 5.87 4.93 5.98
CA ARG A 138 5.68 4.98 7.43
C ARG A 138 4.56 5.97 7.76
N GLY A 139 3.63 5.51 8.59
CA GLY A 139 2.52 6.33 9.07
C GLY A 139 2.54 6.49 10.57
N TRP A 140 1.98 7.60 11.05
CA TRP A 140 1.82 7.90 12.47
C TRP A 140 0.35 8.04 12.78
N PHE A 141 -0.10 7.29 13.80
CA PHE A 141 -1.50 7.15 14.16
C PHE A 141 -1.73 7.55 15.61
N ALA A 142 -2.73 8.36 15.85
CA ALA A 142 -3.20 8.69 17.18
C ALA A 142 -4.54 8.01 17.45
N ASN A 143 -4.67 7.44 18.64
CA ASN A 143 -5.94 6.87 19.10
C ASN A 143 -6.90 8.03 19.44
N LEU A 144 -8.10 7.95 18.92
CA LEU A 144 -9.16 8.94 19.16
C LEU A 144 -10.01 8.61 20.39
#